data_bde53bc03f1f4b6eee66a419b6866315
#
_entry.id   bde53bc03f1f4b6eee66a419b6866315
#
_cell.length_a   1.000
_cell.length_b   1.000
_cell.length_c   1.000
_cell.angle_alpha   90.00
_cell.angle_beta   90.00
_cell.angle_gamma   90.00
#
_symmetry.space_group_name_H-M   'P 1'
#
loop_
_entity.id
_entity.type
_entity.pdbx_description
1 polymer ?
#
loop_
_entity_poly.entity_id
_entity_poly.type
_entity_poly.pdbx_seq_one_letter_code
_entity_poly.pdbx_strand_id
1 'polypeptide(L)'
;MIIKFGMLTDPILAVPDEIIRIKKLGFDYVEIGIEEPLATPRILTRQRKRILRLLSDNKMTAIGHSAYWVQFGSAHEKARRGWIEEAKDMIRVASQLKLDLLNFHFYGKLGRVGTTQESVNTFLENFSNAMRELCQFSKGKRVELMLENVPVTDGGTGGIRNFAKVMESVPELNCHLDIAHAFIEGGMSRIKSYLTSFNERLVHIHIHDNHGKLDEHLPLGAGSINFKSVIKWLKEIEYSRTVTFEVFTAYQDCVRSREYFKKLWETSK
;
A
#
# COMPACT_ATOMS: atom_id res chain seq x y z
N MET A 1 -17.73 7.56 -12.98
CA MET A 1 -16.60 7.63 -12.04
C MET A 1 -15.42 6.94 -12.68
N ILE A 2 -14.23 7.52 -12.61
CA ILE A 2 -13.05 7.02 -13.35
C ILE A 2 -12.01 6.54 -12.34
N ILE A 3 -11.70 5.23 -12.36
CA ILE A 3 -10.56 4.67 -11.63
C ILE A 3 -9.28 5.18 -12.29
N LYS A 4 -8.30 5.59 -11.49
CA LYS A 4 -6.96 5.91 -11.96
C LYS A 4 -6.04 4.71 -11.75
N PHE A 5 -5.19 4.45 -12.72
CA PHE A 5 -4.26 3.33 -12.71
C PHE A 5 -2.82 3.80 -12.54
N GLY A 6 -2.11 3.20 -11.61
CA GLY A 6 -0.73 3.51 -11.29
C GLY A 6 0.18 2.29 -11.29
N MET A 7 1.44 2.58 -11.08
CA MET A 7 2.49 1.59 -10.95
C MET A 7 3.48 2.05 -9.88
N LEU A 8 3.95 1.09 -9.07
CA LEU A 8 4.98 1.31 -8.06
C LEU A 8 6.35 1.50 -8.72
N THR A 9 7.15 2.43 -8.21
CA THR A 9 8.55 2.61 -8.65
C THR A 9 9.43 1.49 -8.10
N ASP A 10 10.40 1.07 -8.89
CA ASP A 10 11.42 0.15 -8.44
C ASP A 10 12.47 0.91 -7.59
N PRO A 11 12.69 0.55 -6.31
CA PRO A 11 13.58 1.29 -5.42
C PRO A 11 15.07 1.18 -5.79
N ILE A 12 15.45 0.22 -6.66
CA ILE A 12 16.82 0.12 -7.19
C ILE A 12 17.07 1.04 -8.38
N LEU A 13 16.05 1.77 -8.84
CA LEU A 13 16.13 2.74 -9.92
C LEU A 13 15.86 4.15 -9.42
N ALA A 14 16.38 5.14 -10.15
CA ALA A 14 16.15 6.53 -9.76
C ALA A 14 14.70 6.95 -10.03
N VAL A 15 14.00 7.46 -9.03
CA VAL A 15 12.59 7.88 -9.12
C VAL A 15 12.31 8.82 -10.31
N PRO A 16 13.16 9.81 -10.64
CA PRO A 16 12.95 10.63 -11.84
C PRO A 16 12.87 9.84 -13.15
N ASP A 17 13.64 8.78 -13.28
CA ASP A 17 13.66 7.96 -14.49
C ASP A 17 12.48 7.01 -14.55
N GLU A 18 12.04 6.51 -13.38
CA GLU A 18 10.80 5.73 -13.21
C GLU A 18 9.55 6.54 -13.58
N ILE A 19 9.44 7.80 -13.15
CA ILE A 19 8.32 8.68 -13.54
C ILE A 19 8.20 8.76 -15.07
N ILE A 20 9.32 8.96 -15.77
CA ILE A 20 9.34 9.02 -17.24
C ILE A 20 8.91 7.68 -17.84
N ARG A 21 9.39 6.58 -17.30
CA ARG A 21 9.08 5.22 -17.76
C ARG A 21 7.61 4.89 -17.56
N ILE A 22 7.09 5.07 -16.36
CA ILE A 22 5.70 4.78 -15.99
C ILE A 22 4.75 5.63 -16.85
N LYS A 23 5.08 6.89 -17.10
CA LYS A 23 4.33 7.74 -18.03
C LYS A 23 4.30 7.19 -19.45
N LYS A 24 5.45 6.75 -19.99
CA LYS A 24 5.53 6.13 -21.33
C LYS A 24 4.71 4.84 -21.44
N LEU A 25 4.55 4.11 -20.34
CA LEU A 25 3.71 2.93 -20.25
C LEU A 25 2.21 3.26 -20.17
N GLY A 26 1.83 4.56 -20.10
CA GLY A 26 0.46 5.03 -20.16
C GLY A 26 -0.30 4.93 -18.84
N PHE A 27 0.39 4.95 -17.69
CA PHE A 27 -0.25 5.04 -16.38
C PHE A 27 -0.63 6.48 -16.04
N ASP A 28 -1.67 6.63 -15.20
CA ASP A 28 -2.25 7.93 -14.83
C ASP A 28 -1.47 8.60 -13.70
N TYR A 29 -0.89 7.82 -12.81
CA TYR A 29 -0.09 8.28 -11.68
C TYR A 29 1.07 7.33 -11.40
N VAL A 30 2.00 7.77 -10.55
CA VAL A 30 3.10 6.97 -10.05
C VAL A 30 2.94 6.77 -8.54
N GLU A 31 3.20 5.57 -8.07
CA GLU A 31 3.38 5.30 -6.66
C GLU A 31 4.88 5.26 -6.34
N ILE A 32 5.33 6.17 -5.47
CA ILE A 32 6.76 6.33 -5.17
C ILE A 32 7.08 5.50 -3.93
N GLY A 33 7.86 4.44 -4.13
CA GLY A 33 8.47 3.69 -3.03
C GLY A 33 9.47 4.58 -2.29
N ILE A 34 9.22 4.81 -1.00
CA ILE A 34 10.11 5.60 -0.12
C ILE A 34 10.96 4.64 0.68
N GLU A 35 11.98 4.10 0.03
CA GLU A 35 12.85 3.08 0.60
C GLU A 35 14.25 3.08 -0.04
N GLU A 36 15.16 2.31 0.55
CA GLU A 36 16.51 2.13 0.02
C GLU A 36 16.53 1.19 -1.19
N PRO A 37 17.55 1.26 -2.04
CA PRO A 37 18.73 2.12 -1.90
C PRO A 37 18.60 3.51 -2.51
N LEU A 38 17.70 3.77 -3.49
CA LEU A 38 17.71 5.00 -4.28
C LEU A 38 16.52 5.94 -4.03
N ALA A 39 15.63 5.61 -3.10
CA ALA A 39 14.44 6.40 -2.77
C ALA A 39 14.27 6.69 -1.27
N THR A 40 15.36 6.73 -0.49
CA THR A 40 15.30 7.14 0.91
C THR A 40 14.79 8.59 1.04
N PRO A 41 14.19 9.00 2.19
CA PRO A 41 13.72 10.36 2.40
C PRO A 41 14.78 11.44 2.06
N ARG A 42 16.05 11.16 2.41
CA ARG A 42 17.18 12.05 2.10
C ARG A 42 17.43 12.20 0.60
N ILE A 43 17.39 11.11 -0.15
CA ILE A 43 17.62 11.10 -1.60
C ILE A 43 16.46 11.83 -2.30
N LEU A 44 15.22 11.50 -1.94
CA LEU A 44 14.03 12.12 -2.51
C LEU A 44 13.98 13.63 -2.24
N THR A 45 14.37 14.07 -1.02
CA THR A 45 14.49 15.50 -0.70
C THR A 45 15.49 16.21 -1.63
N ARG A 46 16.64 15.59 -1.93
CA ARG A 46 17.63 16.16 -2.86
C ARG A 46 17.09 16.22 -4.29
N GLN A 47 16.31 15.24 -4.71
CA GLN A 47 15.74 15.15 -6.05
C GLN A 47 14.40 15.89 -6.19
N ARG A 48 13.85 16.48 -5.11
CA ARG A 48 12.50 17.05 -5.04
C ARG A 48 12.15 17.96 -6.22
N LYS A 49 13.01 18.91 -6.56
CA LYS A 49 12.74 19.87 -7.65
C LYS A 49 12.56 19.15 -9.00
N ARG A 50 13.41 18.15 -9.28
CA ARG A 50 13.35 17.35 -10.51
C ARG A 50 12.09 16.49 -10.55
N ILE A 51 11.74 15.82 -9.43
CA ILE A 51 10.54 15.00 -9.30
C ILE A 51 9.29 15.85 -9.54
N LEU A 52 9.13 16.95 -8.82
CA LEU A 52 7.96 17.84 -8.96
C LEU A 52 7.80 18.38 -10.39
N ARG A 53 8.92 18.77 -11.03
CA ARG A 53 8.91 19.21 -12.43
C ARG A 53 8.44 18.10 -13.36
N LEU A 54 8.99 16.88 -13.24
CA LEU A 54 8.61 15.75 -14.07
C LEU A 54 7.14 15.37 -13.91
N LEU A 55 6.62 15.35 -12.67
CA LEU A 55 5.19 15.10 -12.42
C LEU A 55 4.33 16.16 -13.10
N SER A 56 4.68 17.44 -12.97
CA SER A 56 3.97 18.56 -13.60
C SER A 56 4.02 18.47 -15.15
N ASP A 57 5.20 18.34 -15.72
CA ASP A 57 5.41 18.31 -17.18
C ASP A 57 4.66 17.12 -17.82
N ASN A 58 4.53 16.00 -17.11
CA ASN A 58 3.84 14.81 -17.57
C ASN A 58 2.35 14.77 -17.16
N LYS A 59 1.85 15.77 -16.45
CA LYS A 59 0.47 15.82 -15.90
C LYS A 59 0.13 14.56 -15.10
N MET A 60 1.07 14.10 -14.26
CA MET A 60 0.90 12.95 -13.38
C MET A 60 0.74 13.40 -11.94
N THR A 61 -0.08 12.68 -11.18
CA THR A 61 -0.09 12.73 -9.72
C THR A 61 0.83 11.65 -9.15
N ALA A 62 1.10 11.71 -7.85
CA ALA A 62 1.87 10.67 -7.19
C ALA A 62 1.30 10.40 -5.80
N ILE A 63 1.46 9.16 -5.32
CA ILE A 63 1.21 8.73 -3.95
C ILE A 63 2.50 8.11 -3.39
N GLY A 64 2.59 7.93 -2.09
CA GLY A 64 3.77 7.39 -1.43
C GLY A 64 3.54 5.99 -0.89
N HIS A 65 4.57 5.17 -0.97
CA HIS A 65 4.60 3.81 -0.46
C HIS A 65 5.81 3.64 0.47
N SER A 66 5.60 3.21 1.71
CA SER A 66 6.69 3.00 2.67
C SER A 66 7.31 1.61 2.53
N ALA A 67 8.55 1.45 3.00
CA ALA A 67 9.14 0.13 3.16
C ALA A 67 8.29 -0.77 4.08
N TYR A 68 8.08 -2.02 3.70
CA TYR A 68 7.14 -2.91 4.39
C TYR A 68 7.64 -3.42 5.75
N TRP A 69 8.96 -3.46 5.99
CA TRP A 69 9.57 -4.04 7.20
C TRP A 69 9.56 -3.12 8.43
N VAL A 70 8.92 -1.97 8.37
CA VAL A 70 8.87 -1.03 9.49
C VAL A 70 8.04 -1.59 10.65
N GLN A 71 8.63 -1.65 11.85
CA GLN A 71 8.06 -2.38 12.99
C GLN A 71 7.45 -1.45 14.06
N PHE A 72 6.31 -0.89 13.78
CA PHE A 72 5.60 0.03 14.70
C PHE A 72 5.05 -0.65 15.96
N GLY A 73 4.80 -1.95 15.90
CA GLY A 73 4.29 -2.72 17.03
C GLY A 73 5.37 -3.35 17.91
N SER A 74 6.66 -3.14 17.60
CA SER A 74 7.76 -3.76 18.35
C SER A 74 7.69 -3.45 19.85
N ALA A 75 7.91 -4.48 20.69
CA ALA A 75 8.05 -4.33 22.14
C ALA A 75 9.36 -3.61 22.53
N HIS A 76 10.36 -3.58 21.63
CA HIS A 76 11.62 -2.87 21.84
C HIS A 76 11.43 -1.37 21.62
N GLU A 77 11.20 -0.62 22.69
CA GLU A 77 10.85 0.79 22.64
C GLU A 77 11.81 1.66 21.83
N LYS A 78 13.12 1.51 22.05
CA LYS A 78 14.11 2.30 21.31
C LYS A 78 14.07 2.03 19.81
N ALA A 79 13.90 0.77 19.39
CA ALA A 79 13.78 0.41 17.98
C ALA A 79 12.47 0.96 17.40
N ARG A 80 11.35 0.80 18.12
CA ARG A 80 10.04 1.35 17.72
C ARG A 80 10.09 2.87 17.56
N ARG A 81 10.71 3.58 18.51
CA ARG A 81 10.89 5.03 18.41
C ARG A 81 11.71 5.43 17.19
N GLY A 82 12.79 4.68 16.88
CA GLY A 82 13.56 4.89 15.64
C GLY A 82 12.69 4.77 14.38
N TRP A 83 11.85 3.76 14.31
CA TRP A 83 10.93 3.57 13.18
C TRP A 83 9.87 4.69 13.07
N ILE A 84 9.37 5.20 14.21
CA ILE A 84 8.44 6.33 14.21
C ILE A 84 9.12 7.60 13.68
N GLU A 85 10.36 7.87 14.05
CA GLU A 85 11.08 9.03 13.53
C GLU A 85 11.39 8.89 12.03
N GLU A 86 11.78 7.70 11.56
CA GLU A 86 11.96 7.44 10.12
C GLU A 86 10.63 7.64 9.35
N ALA A 87 9.51 7.16 9.89
CA ALA A 87 8.19 7.39 9.30
C ALA A 87 7.82 8.88 9.24
N LYS A 88 8.22 9.68 10.25
CA LYS A 88 8.04 11.14 10.20
C LYS A 88 8.87 11.77 9.08
N ASP A 89 10.06 11.25 8.79
CA ASP A 89 10.85 11.72 7.65
C ASP A 89 10.20 11.32 6.31
N MET A 90 9.59 10.13 6.21
CA MET A 90 8.77 9.75 5.06
C MET A 90 7.58 10.70 4.88
N ILE A 91 6.87 11.05 5.95
CA ILE A 91 5.76 12.03 5.90
C ILE A 91 6.25 13.42 5.48
N ARG A 92 7.42 13.87 5.97
CA ARG A 92 8.02 15.15 5.56
C ARG A 92 8.32 15.18 4.07
N VAL A 93 8.94 14.13 3.53
CA VAL A 93 9.26 14.07 2.10
C VAL A 93 8.00 13.90 1.25
N ALA A 94 7.03 13.11 1.68
CA ALA A 94 5.73 13.01 1.02
C ALA A 94 5.06 14.39 0.89
N SER A 95 5.02 15.17 1.97
CA SER A 95 4.51 16.55 1.94
C SER A 95 5.31 17.45 0.98
N GLN A 96 6.63 17.34 0.99
CA GLN A 96 7.49 18.13 0.09
C GLN A 96 7.31 17.77 -1.39
N LEU A 97 6.98 16.51 -1.68
CA LEU A 97 6.69 16.01 -3.02
C LEU A 97 5.22 16.18 -3.40
N LYS A 98 4.37 16.71 -2.50
CA LYS A 98 2.93 16.89 -2.69
C LYS A 98 2.22 15.56 -2.96
N LEU A 99 2.61 14.52 -2.26
CA LEU A 99 1.92 13.24 -2.27
C LEU A 99 0.71 13.35 -1.35
N ASP A 100 -0.49 13.10 -1.87
CA ASP A 100 -1.73 13.24 -1.10
C ASP A 100 -1.93 12.06 -0.14
N LEU A 101 -1.43 10.88 -0.50
CA LEU A 101 -1.53 9.63 0.26
C LEU A 101 -0.13 9.08 0.54
N LEU A 102 0.04 8.49 1.73
CA LEU A 102 1.23 7.70 2.08
C LEU A 102 0.79 6.44 2.82
N ASN A 103 1.19 5.26 2.32
CA ASN A 103 0.89 4.02 3.00
C ASN A 103 1.92 3.67 4.07
N PHE A 104 1.45 2.93 5.08
CA PHE A 104 2.25 2.10 5.96
C PHE A 104 1.66 0.70 6.00
N HIS A 105 2.50 -0.30 6.23
CA HIS A 105 2.09 -1.69 6.25
C HIS A 105 1.68 -2.14 7.65
N PHE A 106 0.60 -2.91 7.76
CA PHE A 106 0.23 -3.58 9.00
C PHE A 106 1.15 -4.79 9.23
N TYR A 107 2.45 -4.52 9.36
CA TYR A 107 3.48 -5.52 9.48
C TYR A 107 4.00 -5.66 10.90
N GLY A 108 4.17 -6.90 11.33
CA GLY A 108 4.84 -7.21 12.57
C GLY A 108 5.09 -8.71 12.72
N LYS A 109 6.28 -9.05 13.17
CA LYS A 109 6.69 -10.41 13.46
C LYS A 109 7.03 -10.51 14.94
N LEU A 110 6.28 -11.31 15.70
CA LEU A 110 6.47 -11.49 17.13
C LEU A 110 7.54 -12.52 17.50
N GLY A 111 8.28 -13.04 16.51
CA GLY A 111 9.28 -14.06 16.72
C GLY A 111 8.71 -15.45 17.01
N ARG A 112 9.58 -16.44 17.16
CA ARG A 112 9.21 -17.86 17.25
C ARG A 112 8.40 -18.23 18.51
N VAL A 113 8.52 -17.45 19.58
CA VAL A 113 7.92 -17.75 20.92
C VAL A 113 6.80 -16.76 21.26
N GLY A 114 6.54 -15.77 20.43
CA GLY A 114 5.80 -14.58 20.80
C GLY A 114 4.31 -14.57 20.49
N THR A 115 3.69 -15.68 20.14
CA THR A 115 2.24 -15.73 19.78
C THR A 115 1.33 -15.97 20.98
N THR A 116 1.64 -15.42 22.13
CA THR A 116 0.66 -15.34 23.23
C THR A 116 -0.33 -14.21 22.96
N GLN A 117 -1.55 -14.33 23.47
CA GLN A 117 -2.55 -13.25 23.35
C GLN A 117 -2.03 -11.93 23.93
N GLU A 118 -1.24 -11.99 24.99
CA GLU A 118 -0.62 -10.82 25.62
C GLU A 118 0.36 -10.13 24.67
N SER A 119 1.25 -10.90 24.00
CA SER A 119 2.18 -10.33 23.03
C SER A 119 1.49 -9.72 21.82
N VAL A 120 0.39 -10.31 21.34
CA VAL A 120 -0.44 -9.73 20.29
C VAL A 120 -1.11 -8.44 20.78
N ASN A 121 -1.64 -8.40 21.99
CA ASN A 121 -2.27 -7.19 22.54
C ASN A 121 -1.24 -6.05 22.68
N THR A 122 -0.05 -6.34 23.21
CA THR A 122 1.05 -5.37 23.32
C THR A 122 1.47 -4.84 21.95
N PHE A 123 1.55 -5.72 20.94
CA PHE A 123 1.84 -5.32 19.56
C PHE A 123 0.76 -4.37 19.04
N LEU A 124 -0.51 -4.71 19.18
CA LEU A 124 -1.62 -3.90 18.67
C LEU A 124 -1.69 -2.54 19.36
N GLU A 125 -1.47 -2.48 20.66
CA GLU A 125 -1.42 -1.24 21.43
C GLU A 125 -0.27 -0.33 20.94
N ASN A 126 0.94 -0.89 20.85
CA ASN A 126 2.11 -0.16 20.36
C ASN A 126 1.90 0.36 18.93
N PHE A 127 1.37 -0.50 18.04
CA PHE A 127 1.10 -0.14 16.66
C PHE A 127 0.06 0.98 16.56
N SER A 128 -1.05 0.86 17.28
CA SER A 128 -2.10 1.88 17.29
C SER A 128 -1.60 3.21 17.86
N ASN A 129 -0.77 3.19 18.91
CA ASN A 129 -0.15 4.38 19.48
C ASN A 129 0.79 5.06 18.47
N ALA A 130 1.61 4.28 17.77
CA ALA A 130 2.49 4.80 16.71
C ALA A 130 1.66 5.44 15.57
N MET A 131 0.61 4.77 15.10
CA MET A 131 -0.24 5.31 14.03
C MET A 131 -0.95 6.60 14.46
N ARG A 132 -1.47 6.70 15.69
CA ARG A 132 -2.05 7.95 16.21
C ARG A 132 -1.02 9.09 16.21
N GLU A 133 0.21 8.82 16.68
CA GLU A 133 1.29 9.81 16.65
C GLU A 133 1.60 10.26 15.23
N LEU A 134 1.69 9.34 14.27
CA LEU A 134 1.96 9.65 12.87
C LEU A 134 0.80 10.40 12.21
N CYS A 135 -0.45 10.01 12.46
CA CYS A 135 -1.62 10.75 11.98
C CYS A 135 -1.66 12.17 12.55
N GLN A 136 -1.36 12.34 13.83
CA GLN A 136 -1.26 13.67 14.43
C GLN A 136 -0.11 14.48 13.80
N PHE A 137 1.03 13.85 13.52
CA PHE A 137 2.17 14.51 12.89
C PHE A 137 1.88 14.89 11.43
N SER A 138 1.06 14.12 10.70
CA SER A 138 0.70 14.42 9.31
C SER A 138 -0.33 15.56 9.18
N LYS A 139 -1.06 15.88 10.26
CA LYS A 139 -2.01 17.02 10.29
C LYS A 139 -1.30 18.31 9.87
N GLY A 140 -1.89 19.04 8.94
CA GLY A 140 -1.29 20.29 8.40
C GLY A 140 -0.21 20.08 7.34
N LYS A 141 0.19 18.84 7.03
CA LYS A 141 1.15 18.52 5.96
C LYS A 141 0.49 18.12 4.64
N ARG A 142 -0.84 18.02 4.61
CA ARG A 142 -1.63 17.59 3.44
C ARG A 142 -1.22 16.20 2.94
N VAL A 143 -0.89 15.29 3.85
CA VAL A 143 -0.61 13.89 3.59
C VAL A 143 -1.56 13.08 4.44
N GLU A 144 -2.45 12.35 3.79
CA GLU A 144 -3.31 11.38 4.46
C GLU A 144 -2.59 10.04 4.56
N LEU A 145 -2.68 9.40 5.72
CA LEU A 145 -2.06 8.11 5.94
C LEU A 145 -3.05 6.99 5.65
N MET A 146 -2.57 5.95 5.00
CA MET A 146 -3.32 4.73 4.76
C MET A 146 -2.56 3.53 5.28
N LEU A 147 -3.29 2.52 5.73
CA LEU A 147 -2.75 1.28 6.27
C LEU A 147 -3.08 0.14 5.33
N GLU A 148 -2.05 -0.60 4.95
CA GLU A 148 -2.13 -1.74 4.06
C GLU A 148 -2.15 -3.06 4.82
N ASN A 149 -3.02 -3.97 4.41
CA ASN A 149 -2.99 -5.35 4.87
C ASN A 149 -1.81 -6.09 4.23
N VAL A 150 -1.12 -6.89 5.03
CA VAL A 150 0.01 -7.71 4.57
C VAL A 150 -0.34 -9.21 4.65
N PRO A 151 0.37 -10.08 3.90
CA PRO A 151 0.16 -11.51 3.99
C PRO A 151 0.34 -12.01 5.43
N VAL A 152 -0.55 -12.88 5.89
CA VAL A 152 -0.40 -13.53 7.19
C VAL A 152 0.67 -14.61 7.08
N THR A 153 1.77 -14.42 7.79
CA THR A 153 2.86 -15.41 7.88
C THR A 153 2.93 -16.00 9.28
N ASP A 154 3.60 -17.15 9.42
CA ASP A 154 3.83 -17.79 10.71
C ASP A 154 4.48 -16.81 11.72
N GLY A 155 3.85 -16.68 12.89
CA GLY A 155 4.29 -15.73 13.92
C GLY A 155 3.99 -14.26 13.61
N GLY A 156 3.25 -13.96 12.54
CA GLY A 156 2.79 -12.62 12.19
C GLY A 156 1.57 -12.19 13.01
N THR A 157 1.39 -10.89 13.08
CA THR A 157 0.24 -10.24 13.75
C THR A 157 -0.86 -9.84 12.77
N GLY A 158 -0.65 -10.10 11.48
CA GLY A 158 -1.56 -9.76 10.39
C GLY A 158 -2.96 -10.35 10.53
N GLY A 159 -3.76 -10.13 9.51
CA GLY A 159 -5.12 -10.64 9.40
C GLY A 159 -6.18 -9.62 9.78
N ILE A 160 -7.32 -9.75 9.12
CA ILE A 160 -8.42 -8.77 9.14
C ILE A 160 -8.90 -8.42 10.56
N ARG A 161 -8.91 -9.38 11.50
CA ARG A 161 -9.35 -9.13 12.87
C ARG A 161 -8.46 -8.15 13.62
N ASN A 162 -7.15 -8.30 13.49
CA ASN A 162 -6.18 -7.41 14.12
C ASN A 162 -6.07 -6.09 13.35
N PHE A 163 -6.14 -6.13 12.04
CA PHE A 163 -6.25 -4.95 11.20
C PHE A 163 -7.45 -4.08 11.60
N ALA A 164 -8.63 -4.68 11.77
CA ALA A 164 -9.84 -3.99 12.21
C ALA A 164 -9.66 -3.29 13.55
N LYS A 165 -9.03 -3.95 14.54
CA LYS A 165 -8.75 -3.33 15.85
C LYS A 165 -7.90 -2.07 15.76
N VAL A 166 -6.88 -2.07 14.86
CA VAL A 166 -6.07 -0.87 14.63
C VAL A 166 -6.89 0.21 13.94
N MET A 167 -7.65 -0.16 12.90
CA MET A 167 -8.51 0.77 12.18
C MET A 167 -9.59 1.41 13.09
N GLU A 168 -10.16 0.65 14.00
CA GLU A 168 -11.11 1.15 15.02
C GLU A 168 -10.43 2.09 16.03
N SER A 169 -9.20 1.75 16.46
CA SER A 169 -8.46 2.58 17.42
C SER A 169 -7.89 3.85 16.83
N VAL A 170 -7.75 3.94 15.51
CA VAL A 170 -7.16 5.09 14.79
C VAL A 170 -8.09 5.49 13.65
N PRO A 171 -9.18 6.22 13.95
CA PRO A 171 -10.19 6.57 12.96
C PRO A 171 -9.68 7.49 11.82
N GLU A 172 -8.55 8.16 12.02
CA GLU A 172 -7.92 8.99 10.99
C GLU A 172 -7.19 8.22 9.88
N LEU A 173 -6.91 6.92 10.07
CA LEU A 173 -6.28 6.09 9.04
C LEU A 173 -7.27 5.77 7.92
N ASN A 174 -6.83 5.87 6.69
CA ASN A 174 -7.52 5.30 5.54
C ASN A 174 -7.11 3.83 5.32
N CYS A 175 -7.91 3.08 4.59
CA CYS A 175 -7.62 1.70 4.22
C CYS A 175 -6.94 1.68 2.84
N HIS A 176 -5.83 0.98 2.77
CA HIS A 176 -5.20 0.51 1.54
C HIS A 176 -5.38 -1.01 1.51
N LEU A 177 -6.09 -1.51 0.51
CA LEU A 177 -6.33 -2.95 0.37
C LEU A 177 -5.41 -3.53 -0.69
N ASP A 178 -4.50 -4.40 -0.29
CA ASP A 178 -3.89 -5.33 -1.22
C ASP A 178 -4.78 -6.57 -1.37
N ILE A 179 -5.26 -6.76 -2.61
CA ILE A 179 -6.18 -7.84 -2.98
C ILE A 179 -5.50 -9.20 -2.88
N ALA A 180 -4.26 -9.28 -3.29
CA ALA A 180 -3.50 -10.53 -3.34
C ALA A 180 -3.06 -10.97 -1.94
N HIS A 181 -2.70 -10.04 -1.05
CA HIS A 181 -2.46 -10.32 0.36
C HIS A 181 -3.72 -10.83 1.07
N ALA A 182 -4.88 -10.23 0.80
CA ALA A 182 -6.15 -10.71 1.33
C ALA A 182 -6.50 -12.11 0.81
N PHE A 183 -6.13 -12.44 -0.44
CA PHE A 183 -6.32 -13.76 -1.01
C PHE A 183 -5.45 -14.82 -0.33
N ILE A 184 -4.20 -14.52 -0.01
CA ILE A 184 -3.31 -15.41 0.77
C ILE A 184 -3.89 -15.65 2.15
N GLU A 185 -4.45 -14.62 2.81
CA GLU A 185 -5.02 -14.74 4.15
C GLU A 185 -6.22 -15.68 4.22
N GLY A 186 -7.08 -15.72 3.21
CA GLY A 186 -8.30 -16.52 3.28
C GLY A 186 -9.13 -16.57 2.00
N GLY A 187 -8.48 -16.49 0.85
CA GLY A 187 -9.12 -16.66 -0.46
C GLY A 187 -10.08 -15.53 -0.82
N MET A 188 -10.97 -15.81 -1.75
CA MET A 188 -11.96 -14.85 -2.26
C MET A 188 -12.88 -14.29 -1.17
N SER A 189 -13.23 -15.10 -0.16
CA SER A 189 -14.06 -14.65 0.95
C SER A 189 -13.39 -13.58 1.80
N ARG A 190 -12.07 -13.63 1.94
CA ARG A 190 -11.30 -12.65 2.69
C ARG A 190 -11.23 -11.31 1.93
N ILE A 191 -11.02 -11.33 0.63
CA ILE A 191 -11.10 -10.12 -0.21
C ILE A 191 -12.45 -9.43 -0.01
N LYS A 192 -13.54 -10.20 -0.12
CA LYS A 192 -14.89 -9.66 0.09
C LYS A 192 -15.08 -9.06 1.49
N SER A 193 -14.53 -9.72 2.53
CA SER A 193 -14.60 -9.22 3.90
C SER A 193 -13.90 -7.86 4.07
N TYR A 194 -12.70 -7.68 3.49
CA TYR A 194 -12.02 -6.38 3.52
C TYR A 194 -12.83 -5.30 2.79
N LEU A 195 -13.31 -5.59 1.59
CA LEU A 195 -14.10 -4.65 0.79
C LEU A 195 -15.37 -4.20 1.52
N THR A 196 -16.07 -5.13 2.20
CA THR A 196 -17.30 -4.79 2.94
C THR A 196 -17.04 -4.10 4.27
N SER A 197 -15.96 -4.46 4.98
CA SER A 197 -15.67 -3.89 6.30
C SER A 197 -15.07 -2.49 6.24
N PHE A 198 -14.37 -2.16 5.16
CA PHE A 198 -13.59 -0.92 5.08
C PHE A 198 -13.93 -0.04 3.87
N ASN A 199 -15.04 -0.29 3.15
CA ASN A 199 -15.41 0.44 1.94
C ASN A 199 -15.42 1.97 2.13
N GLU A 200 -15.93 2.48 3.24
CA GLU A 200 -16.01 3.92 3.54
C GLU A 200 -14.63 4.58 3.70
N ARG A 201 -13.63 3.79 4.08
CA ARG A 201 -12.26 4.23 4.33
C ARG A 201 -11.27 3.75 3.27
N LEU A 202 -11.74 2.99 2.27
CA LEU A 202 -10.90 2.42 1.21
C LEU A 202 -10.54 3.49 0.19
N VAL A 203 -9.29 3.91 0.19
CA VAL A 203 -8.78 4.98 -0.68
C VAL A 203 -7.83 4.49 -1.76
N HIS A 204 -7.26 3.31 -1.58
CA HIS A 204 -6.25 2.76 -2.47
C HIS A 204 -6.29 1.24 -2.53
N ILE A 205 -5.94 0.68 -3.68
CA ILE A 205 -5.86 -0.77 -3.91
C ILE A 205 -4.55 -1.12 -4.60
N HIS A 206 -3.85 -2.12 -4.07
CA HIS A 206 -2.85 -2.88 -4.79
C HIS A 206 -3.46 -4.12 -5.42
N ILE A 207 -2.99 -4.44 -6.64
CA ILE A 207 -3.51 -5.56 -7.39
C ILE A 207 -2.40 -6.29 -8.14
N HIS A 208 -2.28 -7.57 -7.84
CA HIS A 208 -1.46 -8.57 -8.53
C HIS A 208 -2.08 -9.94 -8.31
N ASP A 209 -1.53 -10.99 -8.88
CA ASP A 209 -2.06 -12.34 -8.75
C ASP A 209 -1.11 -13.26 -7.99
N ASN A 210 -1.64 -14.33 -7.41
CA ASN A 210 -0.89 -15.39 -6.77
C ASN A 210 -1.72 -16.70 -6.71
N HIS A 211 -1.11 -17.77 -6.22
CA HIS A 211 -1.76 -19.06 -6.03
C HIS A 211 -2.31 -19.29 -4.61
N GLY A 212 -2.43 -18.23 -3.80
CA GLY A 212 -3.02 -18.27 -2.45
C GLY A 212 -2.10 -18.80 -1.34
N LYS A 213 -0.80 -18.90 -1.57
CA LYS A 213 0.20 -19.38 -0.59
C LYS A 213 1.38 -18.45 -0.40
N LEU A 214 1.88 -17.90 -1.47
CA LEU A 214 3.04 -17.03 -1.51
C LEU A 214 2.66 -15.69 -2.14
N ASP A 215 3.38 -14.68 -1.77
CA ASP A 215 3.28 -13.36 -2.34
C ASP A 215 4.10 -13.30 -3.63
N GLU A 216 3.48 -13.72 -4.74
CA GLU A 216 4.17 -14.01 -6.00
C GLU A 216 4.23 -12.81 -6.95
N HIS A 217 3.43 -11.78 -6.73
CA HIS A 217 3.32 -10.58 -7.59
C HIS A 217 3.17 -10.89 -9.08
N LEU A 218 2.36 -11.91 -9.42
CA LEU A 218 2.13 -12.36 -10.80
C LEU A 218 1.23 -11.38 -11.57
N PRO A 219 1.31 -11.40 -12.92
CA PRO A 219 0.35 -10.72 -13.77
C PRO A 219 -1.08 -11.22 -13.52
N LEU A 220 -2.07 -10.34 -13.64
CA LEU A 220 -3.48 -10.69 -13.47
C LEU A 220 -3.89 -11.80 -14.43
N GLY A 221 -4.50 -12.86 -13.88
CA GLY A 221 -4.91 -14.05 -14.60
C GLY A 221 -3.85 -15.14 -14.72
N ALA A 222 -2.65 -14.93 -14.14
CA ALA A 222 -1.61 -15.96 -14.09
C ALA A 222 -1.66 -16.80 -12.80
N GLY A 223 -2.38 -16.36 -11.78
CA GLY A 223 -2.59 -17.08 -10.52
C GLY A 223 -4.02 -17.64 -10.39
N SER A 224 -4.56 -17.56 -9.17
CA SER A 224 -5.84 -18.16 -8.80
C SER A 224 -6.93 -17.16 -8.39
N ILE A 225 -6.65 -15.87 -8.39
CA ILE A 225 -7.61 -14.84 -7.99
C ILE A 225 -8.68 -14.66 -9.08
N ASN A 226 -9.94 -14.77 -8.69
CA ASN A 226 -11.06 -14.49 -9.62
C ASN A 226 -11.31 -12.99 -9.73
N PHE A 227 -10.56 -12.30 -10.60
CA PHE A 227 -10.69 -10.86 -10.79
C PHE A 227 -12.05 -10.42 -11.32
N LYS A 228 -12.79 -11.27 -12.00
CA LYS A 228 -14.16 -10.96 -12.41
C LYS A 228 -15.06 -10.73 -11.19
N SER A 229 -14.93 -11.55 -10.16
CA SER A 229 -15.65 -11.37 -8.90
C SER A 229 -15.15 -10.14 -8.13
N VAL A 230 -13.84 -9.90 -8.09
CA VAL A 230 -13.26 -8.71 -7.47
C VAL A 230 -13.82 -7.43 -8.11
N ILE A 231 -13.81 -7.35 -9.43
CA ILE A 231 -14.33 -6.20 -10.17
C ILE A 231 -15.83 -5.99 -9.92
N LYS A 232 -16.60 -7.07 -9.88
CA LYS A 232 -18.01 -6.98 -9.52
C LYS A 232 -18.20 -6.35 -8.13
N TRP A 233 -17.45 -6.79 -7.13
CA TRP A 233 -17.53 -6.23 -5.77
C TRP A 233 -17.06 -4.77 -5.72
N LEU A 234 -16.01 -4.40 -6.46
CA LEU A 234 -15.57 -3.00 -6.57
C LEU A 234 -16.64 -2.10 -7.18
N LYS A 235 -17.41 -2.60 -8.14
CA LYS A 235 -18.56 -1.88 -8.70
C LYS A 235 -19.71 -1.77 -7.70
N GLU A 236 -20.00 -2.85 -6.95
CA GLU A 236 -21.05 -2.86 -5.92
C GLU A 236 -20.80 -1.81 -4.82
N ILE A 237 -19.54 -1.56 -4.47
CA ILE A 237 -19.16 -0.50 -3.51
C ILE A 237 -18.87 0.86 -4.18
N GLU A 238 -19.13 1.01 -5.47
CA GLU A 238 -18.90 2.22 -6.26
C GLU A 238 -17.45 2.76 -6.17
N TYR A 239 -16.46 1.85 -6.11
CA TYR A 239 -15.06 2.23 -6.01
C TYR A 239 -14.60 3.08 -7.19
N SER A 240 -14.03 4.25 -6.91
CA SER A 240 -13.62 5.23 -7.94
C SER A 240 -12.34 5.99 -7.56
N ARG A 241 -11.42 5.29 -6.89
CA ARG A 241 -10.14 5.85 -6.43
C ARG A 241 -8.97 5.30 -7.28
N THR A 242 -7.86 4.97 -6.66
CA THR A 242 -6.60 4.58 -7.30
C THR A 242 -6.34 3.09 -7.19
N VAL A 243 -5.82 2.49 -8.26
CA VAL A 243 -5.39 1.08 -8.32
C VAL A 243 -3.96 1.04 -8.83
N THR A 244 -3.04 0.52 -8.03
CA THR A 244 -1.65 0.25 -8.43
C THR A 244 -1.48 -1.20 -8.81
N PHE A 245 -0.84 -1.43 -9.97
CA PHE A 245 -0.43 -2.77 -10.40
C PHE A 245 0.96 -3.06 -9.84
N GLU A 246 1.00 -3.94 -8.84
CA GLU A 246 2.22 -4.33 -8.15
C GLU A 246 2.74 -5.68 -8.69
N VAL A 247 3.02 -5.71 -9.99
CA VAL A 247 3.49 -6.89 -10.71
C VAL A 247 4.99 -6.79 -10.95
N PHE A 248 5.78 -7.71 -10.38
CA PHE A 248 7.25 -7.62 -10.37
C PHE A 248 7.95 -8.49 -11.42
N THR A 249 7.20 -9.17 -12.28
CA THR A 249 7.80 -10.01 -13.33
C THR A 249 8.42 -9.18 -14.46
N ALA A 250 7.72 -8.16 -14.95
CA ALA A 250 8.21 -7.19 -15.93
C ALA A 250 7.28 -5.98 -16.04
N TYR A 251 7.81 -4.81 -16.44
CA TYR A 251 7.00 -3.61 -16.69
C TYR A 251 5.85 -3.86 -17.69
N GLN A 252 6.11 -4.66 -18.72
CA GLN A 252 5.10 -4.98 -19.72
C GLN A 252 3.97 -5.86 -19.16
N ASP A 253 4.23 -6.61 -18.10
CA ASP A 253 3.22 -7.39 -17.39
C ASP A 253 2.27 -6.50 -16.58
N CYS A 254 2.77 -5.39 -16.02
CA CYS A 254 1.90 -4.37 -15.42
C CYS A 254 0.95 -3.77 -16.48
N VAL A 255 1.45 -3.49 -17.70
CA VAL A 255 0.62 -2.98 -18.79
C VAL A 255 -0.43 -4.01 -19.19
N ARG A 256 -0.05 -5.28 -19.38
CA ARG A 256 -0.98 -6.37 -19.70
C ARG A 256 -2.05 -6.56 -18.62
N SER A 257 -1.65 -6.49 -17.35
CA SER A 257 -2.55 -6.59 -16.20
C SER A 257 -3.55 -5.44 -16.17
N ARG A 258 -3.12 -4.21 -16.44
CA ARG A 258 -4.00 -3.06 -16.56
C ARG A 258 -5.03 -3.22 -17.69
N GLU A 259 -4.61 -3.65 -18.87
CA GLU A 259 -5.53 -3.86 -20.00
C GLU A 259 -6.51 -5.02 -19.72
N TYR A 260 -6.05 -6.08 -19.05
CA TYR A 260 -6.92 -7.16 -18.58
C TYR A 260 -7.97 -6.65 -17.59
N PHE A 261 -7.57 -5.84 -16.61
CA PHE A 261 -8.48 -5.22 -15.64
C PHE A 261 -9.52 -4.34 -16.35
N LYS A 262 -9.08 -3.45 -17.26
CA LYS A 262 -9.98 -2.56 -18.02
C LYS A 262 -11.02 -3.37 -18.80
N LYS A 263 -10.59 -4.40 -19.52
CA LYS A 263 -11.50 -5.28 -20.27
C LYS A 263 -12.55 -5.92 -19.35
N LEU A 264 -12.14 -6.43 -18.20
CA LEU A 264 -13.08 -6.99 -17.23
C LEU A 264 -14.01 -5.92 -16.66
N TRP A 265 -13.48 -4.71 -16.38
CA TRP A 265 -14.29 -3.59 -15.88
C TRP A 265 -15.37 -3.17 -16.85
N GLU A 266 -15.08 -3.11 -18.14
CA GLU A 266 -16.04 -2.75 -19.19
C GLU A 266 -17.09 -3.84 -19.42
N THR A 267 -16.71 -5.11 -19.33
CA THR A 267 -17.58 -6.26 -19.65
C THR A 267 -18.37 -6.81 -18.46
N SER A 268 -18.00 -6.48 -17.22
CA SER A 268 -18.75 -6.89 -16.02
C SER A 268 -19.95 -5.98 -15.83
N LYS A 269 -21.13 -6.59 -15.71
CA LYS A 269 -22.39 -5.88 -15.38
C LYS A 269 -22.52 -5.71 -13.88
#